data_62e7cf15a00957b2f69a7a950dcabb53
#
_entry.id   62e7cf15a00957b2f69a7a950dcabb53
#
_cell.length_a   1.000
_cell.length_b   1.000
_cell.length_c   1.000
_cell.angle_alpha   90.00
_cell.angle_beta   90.00
_cell.angle_gamma   90.00
#
_symmetry.space_group_name_H-M   'P 1'
#
loop_
_entity.id
_entity.type
_entity.pdbx_description
1 polymer ?
#
loop_
_entity_poly.entity_id
_entity_poly.type
_entity_poly.pdbx_seq_one_letter_code
_entity_poly.pdbx_strand_id
1 'polypeptide(L)'
;NNITYHLQNIFKTKELDQDSVTQKIRVTASDGKKYNTNFYSLDAIIAVGYRVNSKEATDFRIWATKTLKEYIKKGFIVNSEMLKNGPKFGKDYFDELLVKIKEIRASERRFYQKITDIYKECSYDYDKNSETTQEFYKNVQNKLHFAITGMTAPEIIYNRVDSKKDNMGLTTWKNAPDGKILETDVTIAKNYLSQEEIIELNNLVSMYLDYAERQVKLGKIISMQEWKEKLEVFLKINEYN
;
A
#
# COMPACT_ATOMS: atom_id res chain seq x y z
N ASN A 1 23.53 35.36 -11.23
CA ASN A 1 22.38 34.91 -10.47
C ASN A 1 22.74 33.63 -9.70
N ASN A 2 22.54 33.61 -8.39
CA ASN A 2 22.93 32.51 -7.52
C ASN A 2 22.27 31.17 -7.90
N ILE A 3 21.01 31.20 -8.30
CA ILE A 3 20.25 30.02 -8.76
C ILE A 3 20.89 29.42 -10.02
N THR A 4 21.21 30.24 -11.03
CA THR A 4 21.84 29.78 -12.28
C THR A 4 23.20 29.10 -12.00
N TYR A 5 23.98 29.64 -11.09
CA TYR A 5 25.27 29.06 -10.68
C TYR A 5 25.06 27.65 -10.06
N HIS A 6 24.08 27.49 -9.16
CA HIS A 6 23.80 26.22 -8.53
C HIS A 6 23.26 25.19 -9.55
N LEU A 7 22.36 25.58 -10.48
CA LEU A 7 21.90 24.73 -11.57
C LEU A 7 23.07 24.24 -12.43
N GLN A 8 23.97 25.14 -12.85
CA GLN A 8 25.14 24.76 -13.63
C GLN A 8 26.02 23.74 -12.90
N ASN A 9 26.23 23.90 -11.58
CA ASN A 9 26.98 22.95 -10.78
C ASN A 9 26.29 21.60 -10.67
N ILE A 10 24.96 21.56 -10.50
CA ILE A 10 24.14 20.33 -10.47
C ILE A 10 24.33 19.55 -11.78
N PHE A 11 24.25 20.24 -12.93
CA PHE A 11 24.42 19.61 -14.24
C PHE A 11 25.88 19.16 -14.46
N LYS A 12 26.86 19.98 -14.06
CA LYS A 12 28.27 19.64 -14.17
C LYS A 12 28.66 18.41 -13.35
N THR A 13 28.09 18.25 -12.16
CA THR A 13 28.34 17.09 -11.29
C THR A 13 27.55 15.86 -11.70
N LYS A 14 26.69 15.96 -12.72
CA LYS A 14 25.79 14.89 -13.18
C LYS A 14 24.81 14.40 -12.10
N GLU A 15 24.49 15.25 -11.13
CA GLU A 15 23.47 14.97 -10.13
C GLU A 15 22.08 14.90 -10.78
N LEU A 16 21.83 15.82 -11.75
CA LEU A 16 20.66 15.79 -12.63
C LEU A 16 21.10 15.97 -14.07
N ASP A 17 20.39 15.32 -15.00
CA ASP A 17 20.56 15.56 -16.43
C ASP A 17 19.78 16.81 -16.85
N GLN A 18 20.44 17.78 -17.49
CA GLN A 18 19.84 19.05 -17.84
C GLN A 18 18.62 18.89 -18.77
N ASP A 19 18.70 18.00 -19.77
CA ASP A 19 17.65 17.85 -20.77
C ASP A 19 16.38 17.20 -20.18
N SER A 20 16.55 16.36 -19.16
CA SER A 20 15.44 15.71 -18.47
C SER A 20 14.69 16.62 -17.49
N VAL A 21 15.36 17.66 -16.94
CA VAL A 21 14.80 18.52 -15.89
C VAL A 21 14.57 19.97 -16.31
N THR A 22 14.85 20.33 -17.59
CA THR A 22 14.66 21.69 -18.11
C THR A 22 13.87 21.68 -19.40
N GLN A 23 12.81 22.47 -19.45
CA GLN A 23 12.01 22.68 -20.67
C GLN A 23 11.98 24.16 -21.04
N LYS A 24 12.21 24.47 -22.31
CA LYS A 24 12.02 25.83 -22.85
C LYS A 24 10.60 26.02 -23.33
N ILE A 25 9.88 26.94 -22.73
CA ILE A 25 8.50 27.27 -23.11
C ILE A 25 8.44 28.72 -23.57
N ARG A 26 7.71 28.97 -24.66
CA ARG A 26 7.48 30.31 -25.17
C ARG A 26 6.32 30.95 -24.43
N VAL A 27 6.63 31.92 -23.57
CA VAL A 27 5.65 32.61 -22.72
C VAL A 27 5.40 34.02 -23.25
N THR A 28 4.15 34.43 -23.30
CA THR A 28 3.79 35.84 -23.60
C THR A 28 3.79 36.63 -22.31
N ALA A 29 4.62 37.65 -22.24
CA ALA A 29 4.71 38.53 -21.07
C ALA A 29 3.60 39.61 -21.10
N SER A 30 3.47 40.35 -20.01
CA SER A 30 2.49 41.44 -19.86
C SER A 30 2.66 42.60 -20.87
N ASP A 31 3.87 42.70 -21.48
CA ASP A 31 4.17 43.66 -22.55
C ASP A 31 3.74 43.16 -23.95
N GLY A 32 3.09 41.98 -24.03
CA GLY A 32 2.62 41.36 -25.29
C GLY A 32 3.74 40.64 -26.08
N LYS A 33 4.99 40.72 -25.64
CA LYS A 33 6.11 40.06 -26.31
C LYS A 33 6.27 38.60 -25.86
N LYS A 34 6.81 37.77 -26.75
CA LYS A 34 7.05 36.34 -26.49
C LYS A 34 8.50 36.11 -26.13
N TYR A 35 8.73 35.49 -24.98
CA TYR A 35 10.07 35.13 -24.47
C TYR A 35 10.20 33.62 -24.35
N ASN A 36 11.38 33.10 -24.67
CA ASN A 36 11.73 31.71 -24.37
C ASN A 36 12.18 31.65 -22.91
N THR A 37 11.37 31.02 -22.06
CA THR A 37 11.60 30.89 -20.63
C THR A 37 11.92 29.47 -20.27
N ASN A 38 12.94 29.25 -19.46
CA ASN A 38 13.27 27.95 -18.93
C ASN A 38 12.33 27.61 -17.77
N PHE A 39 11.69 26.46 -17.87
CA PHE A 39 10.94 25.82 -16.78
C PHE A 39 11.75 24.65 -16.27
N TYR A 40 11.69 24.41 -14.96
CA TYR A 40 12.45 23.38 -14.29
C TYR A 40 11.53 22.38 -13.62
N SER A 41 11.91 21.10 -13.62
CA SER A 41 11.19 20.04 -12.91
C SER A 41 11.26 20.22 -11.40
N LEU A 42 10.44 19.47 -10.66
CA LEU A 42 10.47 19.44 -9.19
C LEU A 42 11.84 19.01 -8.67
N ASP A 43 12.50 18.05 -9.35
CA ASP A 43 13.83 17.56 -8.96
C ASP A 43 14.88 18.71 -8.95
N ALA A 44 14.87 19.54 -10.00
CA ALA A 44 15.76 20.70 -10.07
C ALA A 44 15.45 21.73 -8.96
N ILE A 45 14.18 21.96 -8.64
CA ILE A 45 13.76 22.86 -7.56
C ILE A 45 14.26 22.33 -6.21
N ILE A 46 14.13 21.04 -5.96
CA ILE A 46 14.60 20.40 -4.72
C ILE A 46 16.12 20.51 -4.61
N ALA A 47 16.86 20.13 -5.65
CA ALA A 47 18.32 20.16 -5.67
C ALA A 47 18.88 21.58 -5.43
N VAL A 48 18.26 22.60 -6.03
CA VAL A 48 18.60 24.02 -5.83
C VAL A 48 18.25 24.49 -4.41
N GLY A 49 17.09 24.08 -3.89
CA GLY A 49 16.62 24.45 -2.55
C GLY A 49 17.57 24.02 -1.42
N TYR A 50 18.27 22.90 -1.60
CA TYR A 50 19.29 22.46 -0.66
C TYR A 50 20.62 23.24 -0.75
N ARG A 51 20.88 23.96 -1.85
CA ARG A 51 22.16 24.64 -2.11
C ARG A 51 22.11 26.13 -1.95
N VAL A 52 20.97 26.75 -2.19
CA VAL A 52 20.80 28.20 -2.12
C VAL A 52 20.76 28.66 -0.65
N ASN A 53 21.46 29.75 -0.37
CA ASN A 53 21.40 30.40 0.95
C ASN A 53 20.44 31.60 0.88
N SER A 54 19.16 31.35 1.07
CA SER A 54 18.12 32.37 1.21
C SER A 54 17.12 31.96 2.30
N LYS A 55 16.26 32.89 2.70
CA LYS A 55 15.18 32.60 3.67
C LYS A 55 14.24 31.51 3.15
N GLU A 56 13.80 31.66 1.91
CA GLU A 56 12.89 30.70 1.26
C GLU A 56 13.52 29.30 1.17
N ALA A 57 14.79 29.20 0.82
CA ALA A 57 15.51 27.92 0.80
C ALA A 57 15.69 27.34 2.21
N THR A 58 15.84 28.19 3.24
CA THR A 58 15.89 27.76 4.63
C THR A 58 14.54 27.20 5.08
N ASP A 59 13.45 27.90 4.79
CA ASP A 59 12.09 27.44 5.09
C ASP A 59 11.77 26.12 4.37
N PHE A 60 12.18 26.00 3.11
CA PHE A 60 12.09 24.73 2.37
C PHE A 60 12.85 23.58 3.07
N ARG A 61 14.09 23.79 3.51
CA ARG A 61 14.88 22.75 4.21
C ARG A 61 14.27 22.36 5.55
N ILE A 62 13.69 23.32 6.28
CA ILE A 62 12.98 23.04 7.54
C ILE A 62 11.77 22.15 7.26
N TRP A 63 10.96 22.51 6.27
CA TRP A 63 9.81 21.73 5.86
C TRP A 63 10.22 20.32 5.38
N ALA A 64 11.21 20.21 4.49
CA ALA A 64 11.68 18.92 3.96
C ALA A 64 12.24 18.03 5.08
N THR A 65 13.01 18.58 6.01
CA THR A 65 13.56 17.85 7.16
C THR A 65 12.43 17.34 8.07
N LYS A 66 11.41 18.15 8.33
CA LYS A 66 10.24 17.73 9.13
C LYS A 66 9.51 16.57 8.44
N THR A 67 9.26 16.69 7.14
CA THR A 67 8.59 15.69 6.30
C THR A 67 9.36 14.37 6.29
N LEU A 68 10.67 14.41 6.03
CA LEU A 68 11.53 13.21 6.05
C LEU A 68 11.57 12.54 7.44
N LYS A 69 11.70 13.32 8.52
CA LYS A 69 11.66 12.77 9.88
C LYS A 69 10.33 12.07 10.19
N GLU A 70 9.23 12.64 9.74
CA GLU A 70 7.91 12.04 9.92
C GLU A 70 7.78 10.72 9.14
N TYR A 71 8.20 10.71 7.87
CA TYR A 71 8.24 9.50 7.05
C TYR A 71 9.11 8.40 7.67
N ILE A 72 10.33 8.72 8.09
CA ILE A 72 11.25 7.74 8.70
C ILE A 72 10.68 7.13 9.98
N LYS A 73 9.98 7.94 10.81
CA LYS A 73 9.38 7.46 12.06
C LYS A 73 8.11 6.65 11.86
N LYS A 74 7.22 7.07 10.95
CA LYS A 74 5.87 6.51 10.79
C LYS A 74 5.75 5.54 9.63
N GLY A 75 6.62 5.66 8.61
CA GLY A 75 6.54 4.92 7.35
C GLY A 75 5.54 5.52 6.34
N PHE A 76 4.89 6.64 6.67
CA PHE A 76 3.96 7.33 5.78
C PHE A 76 3.84 8.82 6.12
N ILE A 77 3.37 9.59 5.14
CA ILE A 77 2.92 10.98 5.28
C ILE A 77 1.61 11.12 4.50
N VAL A 78 0.63 11.80 5.09
CA VAL A 78 -0.69 12.01 4.49
C VAL A 78 -1.00 13.51 4.46
N ASN A 79 -1.28 14.02 3.27
CA ASN A 79 -1.88 15.34 3.11
C ASN A 79 -3.42 15.18 3.07
N SER A 80 -4.03 15.20 4.25
CA SER A 80 -5.47 14.96 4.40
C SER A 80 -6.34 15.98 3.69
N GLU A 81 -5.89 17.22 3.57
CA GLU A 81 -6.63 18.29 2.87
C GLU A 81 -6.66 18.01 1.37
N MET A 82 -5.52 17.70 0.78
CA MET A 82 -5.42 17.37 -0.64
C MET A 82 -6.23 16.11 -1.00
N LEU A 83 -6.19 15.08 -0.14
CA LEU A 83 -6.91 13.83 -0.38
C LEU A 83 -8.43 13.96 -0.22
N LYS A 84 -8.91 14.90 0.62
CA LYS A 84 -10.35 15.16 0.79
C LYS A 84 -10.93 16.00 -0.34
N ASN A 85 -10.16 16.94 -0.85
CA ASN A 85 -10.65 17.98 -1.77
C ASN A 85 -10.15 17.78 -3.21
N GLY A 86 -9.32 16.78 -3.44
CA GLY A 86 -8.59 16.58 -4.69
C GLY A 86 -7.39 17.52 -4.86
N PRO A 87 -6.44 17.19 -5.73
CA PRO A 87 -5.31 18.05 -6.04
C PRO A 87 -5.73 19.24 -6.89
N LYS A 88 -5.08 20.38 -6.71
CA LYS A 88 -5.29 21.57 -7.56
C LYS A 88 -4.83 21.32 -9.01
N PHE A 89 -3.85 20.45 -9.20
CA PHE A 89 -3.27 20.06 -10.48
C PHE A 89 -2.83 18.60 -10.44
N GLY A 90 -2.91 17.90 -11.57
CA GLY A 90 -2.41 16.54 -11.72
C GLY A 90 -3.46 15.47 -11.40
N LYS A 91 -2.99 14.26 -11.20
CA LYS A 91 -3.81 13.06 -10.93
C LYS A 91 -4.26 13.05 -9.49
N ASP A 92 -5.50 12.63 -9.25
CA ASP A 92 -5.98 12.27 -7.91
C ASP A 92 -5.43 10.88 -7.51
N TYR A 93 -4.83 10.81 -6.34
CA TYR A 93 -4.22 9.59 -5.78
C TYR A 93 -5.03 8.98 -4.63
N PHE A 94 -6.27 9.44 -4.41
CA PHE A 94 -7.10 8.95 -3.31
C PHE A 94 -7.37 7.45 -3.40
N ASP A 95 -7.76 6.97 -4.59
CA ASP A 95 -8.04 5.55 -4.81
C ASP A 95 -6.77 4.69 -4.67
N GLU A 96 -5.61 5.19 -5.12
CA GLU A 96 -4.33 4.51 -4.94
C GLU A 96 -3.99 4.34 -3.45
N LEU A 97 -4.22 5.37 -2.64
CA LEU A 97 -4.05 5.28 -1.19
C LEU A 97 -4.98 4.24 -0.57
N LEU A 98 -6.27 4.21 -0.97
CA LEU A 98 -7.23 3.22 -0.48
C LEU A 98 -6.80 1.80 -0.79
N VAL A 99 -6.32 1.54 -2.00
CA VAL A 99 -5.79 0.23 -2.41
C VAL A 99 -4.61 -0.15 -1.50
N LYS A 100 -3.67 0.76 -1.25
CA LYS A 100 -2.51 0.51 -0.37
C LYS A 100 -2.91 0.25 1.07
N ILE A 101 -3.88 0.96 1.61
CA ILE A 101 -4.40 0.72 2.97
C ILE A 101 -5.00 -0.69 3.07
N LYS A 102 -5.83 -1.09 2.10
CA LYS A 102 -6.44 -2.42 2.07
C LYS A 102 -5.38 -3.53 1.94
N GLU A 103 -4.39 -3.34 1.08
CA GLU A 103 -3.25 -4.26 0.93
C GLU A 103 -2.49 -4.46 2.26
N ILE A 104 -2.19 -3.37 2.97
CA ILE A 104 -1.50 -3.42 4.27
C ILE A 104 -2.37 -4.14 5.32
N ARG A 105 -3.66 -3.83 5.41
CA ARG A 105 -4.61 -4.48 6.34
C ARG A 105 -4.75 -5.98 6.06
N ALA A 106 -4.80 -6.36 4.79
CA ALA A 106 -4.92 -7.73 4.32
C ALA A 106 -3.58 -8.48 4.25
N SER A 107 -2.45 -7.84 4.64
CA SER A 107 -1.20 -8.58 4.78
C SER A 107 -1.34 -9.61 5.90
N GLU A 108 -0.85 -10.83 5.66
CA GLU A 108 -1.05 -11.98 6.54
C GLU A 108 -0.74 -11.64 8.01
N ARG A 109 0.44 -11.06 8.27
CA ARG A 109 0.85 -10.66 9.62
C ARG A 109 -0.12 -9.67 10.27
N ARG A 110 -0.57 -8.63 9.55
CA ARG A 110 -1.47 -7.60 10.10
C ARG A 110 -2.86 -8.14 10.33
N PHE A 111 -3.36 -8.94 9.40
CA PHE A 111 -4.63 -9.62 9.54
C PHE A 111 -4.64 -10.50 10.81
N TYR A 112 -3.65 -11.39 10.97
CA TYR A 112 -3.56 -12.25 12.16
C TYR A 112 -3.41 -11.47 13.47
N GLN A 113 -2.60 -10.42 13.50
CA GLN A 113 -2.49 -9.57 14.67
C GLN A 113 -3.84 -8.98 15.04
N LYS A 114 -4.52 -8.35 14.09
CA LYS A 114 -5.76 -7.64 14.34
C LYS A 114 -6.90 -8.58 14.73
N ILE A 115 -7.04 -9.69 14.04
CA ILE A 115 -8.09 -10.67 14.36
C ILE A 115 -7.86 -11.31 15.74
N THR A 116 -6.58 -11.56 16.08
CA THR A 116 -6.19 -12.05 17.40
C THR A 116 -6.56 -11.06 18.51
N ASP A 117 -6.30 -9.77 18.29
CA ASP A 117 -6.64 -8.72 19.26
C ASP A 117 -8.15 -8.63 19.46
N ILE A 118 -8.93 -8.70 18.37
CA ILE A 118 -10.39 -8.72 18.40
C ILE A 118 -10.90 -9.90 19.22
N TYR A 119 -10.41 -11.11 18.97
CA TYR A 119 -10.88 -12.32 19.67
C TYR A 119 -10.50 -12.33 21.15
N LYS A 120 -9.29 -11.86 21.50
CA LYS A 120 -8.90 -11.67 22.90
C LYS A 120 -9.81 -10.73 23.65
N GLU A 121 -10.31 -9.70 23.00
CA GLU A 121 -11.12 -8.66 23.60
C GLU A 121 -12.58 -9.11 23.81
N CYS A 122 -13.12 -9.91 22.86
CA CYS A 122 -14.56 -10.22 22.86
C CYS A 122 -14.91 -11.71 22.95
N SER A 123 -13.92 -12.62 23.06
CA SER A 123 -14.21 -14.06 23.15
C SER A 123 -13.78 -14.62 24.51
N TYR A 124 -14.75 -15.13 25.25
CA TYR A 124 -14.54 -15.68 26.60
C TYR A 124 -13.81 -17.04 26.60
N ASP A 125 -13.87 -17.75 25.47
CA ASP A 125 -13.25 -19.05 25.24
C ASP A 125 -11.99 -18.97 24.36
N TYR A 126 -11.46 -17.77 24.15
CA TYR A 126 -10.25 -17.61 23.34
C TYR A 126 -9.02 -18.12 24.07
N ASP A 127 -8.43 -19.18 23.53
CA ASP A 127 -7.09 -19.65 23.88
C ASP A 127 -6.28 -19.85 22.60
N LYS A 128 -5.17 -19.11 22.48
CA LYS A 128 -4.28 -19.17 21.32
C LYS A 128 -3.78 -20.58 20.99
N ASN A 129 -3.64 -21.42 22.02
CA ASN A 129 -3.08 -22.78 21.92
C ASN A 129 -4.16 -23.86 21.77
N SER A 130 -5.45 -23.50 21.92
CA SER A 130 -6.54 -24.45 21.76
C SER A 130 -6.65 -24.93 20.32
N GLU A 131 -7.02 -26.18 20.13
CA GLU A 131 -7.27 -26.79 18.83
C GLU A 131 -8.37 -26.01 18.07
N THR A 132 -9.43 -25.65 18.76
CA THR A 132 -10.55 -24.86 18.22
C THR A 132 -10.08 -23.53 17.61
N THR A 133 -9.22 -22.81 18.31
CA THR A 133 -8.67 -21.52 17.83
C THR A 133 -7.75 -21.74 16.63
N GLN A 134 -6.90 -22.75 16.65
CA GLN A 134 -6.01 -23.06 15.54
C GLN A 134 -6.78 -23.51 14.30
N GLU A 135 -7.78 -24.35 14.43
CA GLU A 135 -8.68 -24.75 13.35
C GLU A 135 -9.45 -23.55 12.79
N PHE A 136 -9.91 -22.66 13.66
CA PHE A 136 -10.61 -21.46 13.23
C PHE A 136 -9.73 -20.59 12.32
N TYR A 137 -8.48 -20.34 12.67
CA TYR A 137 -7.58 -19.55 11.82
C TYR A 137 -7.33 -20.19 10.45
N LYS A 138 -7.13 -21.51 10.41
CA LYS A 138 -7.00 -22.25 9.14
C LYS A 138 -8.27 -22.14 8.30
N ASN A 139 -9.43 -22.27 8.94
CA ASN A 139 -10.71 -22.18 8.28
C ASN A 139 -10.99 -20.78 7.71
N VAL A 140 -10.70 -19.72 8.49
CA VAL A 140 -10.85 -18.33 8.01
C VAL A 140 -10.05 -18.11 6.75
N GLN A 141 -8.76 -18.48 6.77
CA GLN A 141 -7.89 -18.29 5.61
C GLN A 141 -8.38 -19.07 4.38
N ASN A 142 -8.69 -20.34 4.56
CA ASN A 142 -9.19 -21.18 3.47
C ASN A 142 -10.52 -20.65 2.91
N LYS A 143 -11.45 -20.22 3.76
CA LYS A 143 -12.74 -19.67 3.32
C LYS A 143 -12.60 -18.37 2.56
N LEU A 144 -11.71 -17.48 2.98
CA LEU A 144 -11.44 -16.24 2.27
C LEU A 144 -10.81 -16.52 0.89
N HIS A 145 -9.90 -17.50 0.78
CA HIS A 145 -9.37 -17.92 -0.52
C HIS A 145 -10.46 -18.57 -1.39
N PHE A 146 -11.23 -19.48 -0.81
CA PHE A 146 -12.31 -20.16 -1.52
C PHE A 146 -13.37 -19.19 -2.04
N ALA A 147 -13.75 -18.21 -1.24
CA ALA A 147 -14.70 -17.16 -1.61
C ALA A 147 -14.29 -16.40 -2.89
N ILE A 148 -12.98 -16.21 -3.10
CA ILE A 148 -12.46 -15.44 -4.24
C ILE A 148 -12.17 -16.34 -5.45
N THR A 149 -11.66 -17.56 -5.22
CA THR A 149 -11.09 -18.39 -6.29
C THR A 149 -11.89 -19.67 -6.56
N GLY A 150 -12.83 -20.02 -5.68
CA GLY A 150 -13.47 -21.35 -5.68
C GLY A 150 -12.53 -22.49 -5.26
N MET A 151 -11.34 -22.16 -4.71
CA MET A 151 -10.32 -23.11 -4.31
C MET A 151 -9.78 -22.81 -2.91
N THR A 152 -9.47 -23.85 -2.16
CA THR A 152 -8.73 -23.71 -0.90
C THR A 152 -7.27 -23.36 -1.15
N ALA A 153 -6.56 -22.88 -0.12
CA ALA A 153 -5.15 -22.50 -0.27
C ALA A 153 -4.27 -23.64 -0.83
N PRO A 154 -4.37 -24.91 -0.38
CA PRO A 154 -3.64 -26.03 -0.99
C PRO A 154 -4.01 -26.27 -2.46
N GLU A 155 -5.30 -26.16 -2.81
CA GLU A 155 -5.76 -26.35 -4.20
C GLU A 155 -5.25 -25.24 -5.12
N ILE A 156 -5.20 -24.00 -4.67
CA ILE A 156 -4.59 -22.88 -5.42
C ILE A 156 -3.13 -23.23 -5.76
N ILE A 157 -2.35 -23.64 -4.77
CA ILE A 157 -0.94 -23.98 -4.96
C ILE A 157 -0.84 -25.15 -5.95
N TYR A 158 -1.56 -26.25 -5.70
CA TYR A 158 -1.51 -27.45 -6.53
C TYR A 158 -1.86 -27.19 -7.99
N ASN A 159 -2.88 -26.37 -8.25
CA ASN A 159 -3.37 -26.10 -9.60
C ASN A 159 -2.54 -25.04 -10.35
N ARG A 160 -1.83 -24.17 -9.64
CA ARG A 160 -1.15 -23.01 -10.25
C ARG A 160 0.37 -23.12 -10.28
N VAL A 161 0.97 -23.95 -9.40
CA VAL A 161 2.42 -24.21 -9.45
C VAL A 161 2.78 -24.94 -10.72
N ASP A 162 3.76 -24.41 -11.43
CA ASP A 162 4.27 -25.04 -12.68
C ASP A 162 5.74 -24.66 -12.87
N SER A 163 6.62 -25.64 -12.73
CA SER A 163 8.07 -25.45 -12.90
C SER A 163 8.50 -25.00 -14.30
N LYS A 164 7.60 -25.13 -15.29
CA LYS A 164 7.87 -24.71 -16.68
C LYS A 164 7.44 -23.29 -16.98
N LYS A 165 6.64 -22.69 -16.10
CA LYS A 165 6.21 -21.28 -16.22
C LYS A 165 7.26 -20.35 -15.63
N ASP A 166 7.25 -19.12 -16.12
CA ASP A 166 7.99 -18.03 -15.51
C ASP A 166 7.62 -17.91 -14.03
N ASN A 167 8.64 -17.74 -13.19
CA ASN A 167 8.47 -17.65 -11.73
C ASN A 167 7.74 -18.84 -11.11
N MET A 168 7.75 -20.01 -11.73
CA MET A 168 7.05 -21.23 -11.28
C MET A 168 5.53 -21.02 -11.12
N GLY A 169 4.93 -20.10 -11.86
CA GLY A 169 3.52 -19.73 -11.77
C GLY A 169 3.17 -18.74 -10.66
N LEU A 170 4.15 -18.24 -9.91
CA LEU A 170 3.93 -17.17 -8.92
C LEU A 170 3.70 -15.82 -9.63
N THR A 171 2.75 -15.06 -9.13
CA THR A 171 2.47 -13.67 -9.55
C THR A 171 3.21 -12.66 -8.69
N THR A 172 3.55 -13.04 -7.45
CA THR A 172 4.37 -12.23 -6.52
C THR A 172 5.15 -13.13 -5.57
N TRP A 173 6.20 -12.59 -4.92
CA TRP A 173 7.01 -13.23 -3.87
C TRP A 173 7.70 -12.16 -3.04
N LYS A 174 8.33 -12.55 -1.93
CA LYS A 174 8.92 -11.62 -0.94
C LYS A 174 9.86 -10.58 -1.56
N ASN A 175 10.65 -10.97 -2.55
CA ASN A 175 11.65 -10.10 -3.20
C ASN A 175 11.29 -9.75 -4.64
N ALA A 176 10.01 -9.83 -5.01
CA ALA A 176 9.53 -9.49 -6.35
C ALA A 176 9.79 -8.00 -6.68
N PRO A 177 9.91 -7.63 -7.96
CA PRO A 177 9.91 -8.51 -9.14
C PRO A 177 11.29 -9.12 -9.45
N ASP A 178 12.39 -8.50 -9.05
CA ASP A 178 13.75 -8.82 -9.54
C ASP A 178 14.52 -9.74 -8.58
N GLY A 179 14.01 -9.96 -7.38
CA GLY A 179 14.68 -10.74 -6.36
C GLY A 179 14.40 -12.25 -6.47
N LYS A 180 15.28 -13.06 -5.87
CA LYS A 180 15.18 -14.52 -5.91
C LYS A 180 13.92 -15.03 -5.19
N ILE A 181 13.22 -15.97 -5.81
CA ILE A 181 12.14 -16.76 -5.20
C ILE A 181 12.74 -17.70 -4.15
N LEU A 182 12.16 -17.71 -2.97
CA LEU A 182 12.54 -18.58 -1.85
C LEU A 182 11.57 -19.77 -1.77
N GLU A 183 12.03 -20.88 -1.17
CA GLU A 183 11.20 -22.07 -0.93
C GLU A 183 9.92 -21.71 -0.14
N THR A 184 10.04 -20.80 0.81
CA THR A 184 8.89 -20.28 1.57
C THR A 184 7.87 -19.54 0.74
N ASP A 185 8.26 -18.92 -0.38
CA ASP A 185 7.32 -18.20 -1.25
C ASP A 185 6.40 -19.15 -2.00
N VAL A 186 6.91 -20.35 -2.36
CA VAL A 186 6.17 -21.36 -3.15
C VAL A 186 5.03 -21.99 -2.34
N THR A 187 5.10 -21.94 -1.01
CA THR A 187 4.09 -22.51 -0.10
C THR A 187 2.99 -21.53 0.27
N ILE A 188 3.00 -20.31 -0.23
CA ILE A 188 2.02 -19.27 0.08
C ILE A 188 1.03 -19.15 -1.07
N ALA A 189 -0.22 -19.56 -0.87
CA ALA A 189 -1.28 -19.54 -1.89
C ALA A 189 -1.52 -18.14 -2.47
N LYS A 190 -1.44 -17.10 -1.63
CA LYS A 190 -1.60 -15.69 -2.06
C LYS A 190 -0.63 -15.31 -3.18
N ASN A 191 0.54 -15.91 -3.24
CA ASN A 191 1.56 -15.64 -4.24
C ASN A 191 1.20 -16.13 -5.65
N TYR A 192 0.14 -16.93 -5.79
CA TYR A 192 -0.37 -17.44 -7.05
C TYR A 192 -1.66 -16.77 -7.53
N LEU A 193 -2.16 -15.78 -6.77
CA LEU A 193 -3.38 -15.06 -7.13
C LEU A 193 -3.15 -14.07 -8.26
N SER A 194 -4.13 -13.90 -9.14
CA SER A 194 -4.11 -12.81 -10.13
C SER A 194 -4.23 -11.45 -9.44
N GLN A 195 -3.98 -10.38 -10.18
CA GLN A 195 -4.10 -9.03 -9.65
C GLN A 195 -5.54 -8.71 -9.20
N GLU A 196 -6.53 -9.17 -9.96
CA GLU A 196 -7.95 -9.01 -9.64
C GLU A 196 -8.32 -9.79 -8.38
N GLU A 197 -7.86 -11.04 -8.27
CA GLU A 197 -8.08 -11.88 -7.08
C GLU A 197 -7.42 -11.30 -5.83
N ILE A 198 -6.24 -10.69 -5.96
CA ILE A 198 -5.56 -10.01 -4.84
C ILE A 198 -6.35 -8.78 -4.39
N ILE A 199 -6.83 -7.97 -5.32
CA ILE A 199 -7.65 -6.78 -5.01
C ILE A 199 -8.92 -7.20 -4.28
N GLU A 200 -9.60 -8.21 -4.79
CA GLU A 200 -10.84 -8.72 -4.20
C GLU A 200 -10.61 -9.35 -2.82
N LEU A 201 -9.56 -10.14 -2.66
CA LEU A 201 -9.17 -10.68 -1.35
C LEU A 201 -8.87 -9.56 -0.33
N ASN A 202 -8.16 -8.52 -0.73
CA ASN A 202 -7.86 -7.38 0.12
C ASN A 202 -9.14 -6.61 0.51
N ASN A 203 -10.11 -6.49 -0.39
CA ASN A 203 -11.42 -5.92 -0.12
C ASN A 203 -12.18 -6.76 0.91
N LEU A 204 -12.32 -8.05 0.65
CA LEU A 204 -13.04 -8.99 1.51
C LEU A 204 -12.45 -9.03 2.93
N VAL A 205 -11.12 -9.13 3.04
CA VAL A 205 -10.42 -9.09 4.34
C VAL A 205 -10.68 -7.78 5.09
N SER A 206 -10.64 -6.64 4.39
CA SER A 206 -10.90 -5.33 5.01
C SER A 206 -12.33 -5.22 5.53
N MET A 207 -13.31 -5.68 4.75
CA MET A 207 -14.73 -5.72 5.14
C MET A 207 -14.96 -6.62 6.36
N TYR A 208 -14.33 -7.79 6.37
CA TYR A 208 -14.44 -8.72 7.50
C TYR A 208 -13.83 -8.14 8.79
N LEU A 209 -12.67 -7.49 8.70
CA LEU A 209 -12.05 -6.82 9.85
C LEU A 209 -12.95 -5.68 10.38
N ASP A 210 -13.55 -4.87 9.51
CA ASP A 210 -14.47 -3.80 9.91
C ASP A 210 -15.72 -4.36 10.61
N TYR A 211 -16.27 -5.46 10.08
CA TYR A 211 -17.37 -6.18 10.70
C TYR A 211 -17.00 -6.71 12.08
N ALA A 212 -15.84 -7.36 12.22
CA ALA A 212 -15.37 -7.92 13.49
C ALA A 212 -15.09 -6.82 14.54
N GLU A 213 -14.40 -5.73 14.15
CA GLU A 213 -14.19 -4.57 15.01
C GLU A 213 -15.51 -3.95 15.51
N ARG A 214 -16.53 -3.94 14.66
CA ARG A 214 -17.85 -3.46 15.06
C ARG A 214 -18.49 -4.33 16.16
N GLN A 215 -18.32 -5.66 16.13
CA GLN A 215 -18.84 -6.52 17.21
C GLN A 215 -18.22 -6.18 18.56
N VAL A 216 -16.90 -5.93 18.58
CA VAL A 216 -16.18 -5.47 19.79
C VAL A 216 -16.74 -4.14 20.30
N LYS A 217 -16.87 -3.13 19.42
CA LYS A 217 -17.41 -1.82 19.76
C LYS A 217 -18.84 -1.87 20.32
N LEU A 218 -19.61 -2.88 19.94
CA LEU A 218 -20.97 -3.13 20.46
C LEU A 218 -20.95 -3.88 21.79
N GLY A 219 -19.79 -4.19 22.36
CA GLY A 219 -19.63 -4.90 23.62
C GLY A 219 -20.14 -6.34 23.57
N LYS A 220 -20.19 -6.96 22.38
CA LYS A 220 -20.65 -8.34 22.24
C LYS A 220 -19.59 -9.31 22.73
N ILE A 221 -20.01 -10.28 23.53
CA ILE A 221 -19.21 -11.43 23.92
C ILE A 221 -19.59 -12.59 23.00
N ILE A 222 -18.61 -13.12 22.26
CA ILE A 222 -18.83 -14.08 21.16
C ILE A 222 -17.87 -15.25 21.35
N SER A 223 -18.37 -16.50 21.32
CA SER A 223 -17.50 -17.68 21.37
C SER A 223 -16.73 -17.89 20.06
N MET A 224 -15.66 -18.69 20.09
CA MET A 224 -14.91 -19.05 18.88
C MET A 224 -15.79 -19.83 17.88
N GLN A 225 -16.75 -20.62 18.35
CA GLN A 225 -17.72 -21.30 17.50
C GLN A 225 -18.68 -20.30 16.82
N GLU A 226 -19.20 -19.33 17.55
CA GLU A 226 -20.07 -18.27 16.98
C GLU A 226 -19.32 -17.41 15.97
N TRP A 227 -18.00 -17.19 16.13
CA TRP A 227 -17.20 -16.50 15.12
C TRP A 227 -17.12 -17.27 13.80
N LYS A 228 -17.05 -18.61 13.86
CA LYS A 228 -17.11 -19.47 12.67
C LYS A 228 -18.43 -19.30 11.93
N GLU A 229 -19.55 -19.32 12.66
CA GLU A 229 -20.88 -19.11 12.10
C GLU A 229 -21.07 -17.70 11.53
N LYS A 230 -20.56 -16.68 12.22
CA LYS A 230 -20.60 -15.29 11.77
C LYS A 230 -19.80 -15.07 10.50
N LEU A 231 -18.68 -15.76 10.31
CA LEU A 231 -17.92 -15.70 9.07
C LEU A 231 -18.75 -16.27 7.90
N GLU A 232 -19.43 -17.41 8.09
CA GLU A 232 -20.31 -17.99 7.08
C GLU A 232 -21.43 -17.04 6.67
N VAL A 233 -22.11 -16.48 7.67
CA VAL A 233 -23.19 -15.51 7.44
C VAL A 233 -22.65 -14.27 6.74
N PHE A 234 -21.48 -13.77 7.14
CA PHE A 234 -20.82 -12.63 6.53
C PHE A 234 -20.51 -12.88 5.05
N LEU A 235 -19.91 -14.03 4.71
CA LEU A 235 -19.61 -14.39 3.34
C LEU A 235 -20.90 -14.50 2.51
N LYS A 236 -21.91 -15.17 3.02
CA LYS A 236 -23.21 -15.33 2.34
C LYS A 236 -23.93 -14.01 2.08
N ILE A 237 -23.94 -13.07 3.04
CA ILE A 237 -24.57 -11.75 2.87
C ILE A 237 -23.83 -10.91 1.81
N ASN A 238 -22.54 -11.10 1.67
CA ASN A 238 -21.72 -10.42 0.67
C ASN A 238 -21.60 -11.21 -0.64
N GLU A 239 -22.52 -12.20 -0.87
CA GLU A 239 -22.64 -12.96 -2.11
C GLU A 239 -21.42 -13.84 -2.46
N TYR A 240 -20.58 -14.14 -1.49
CA TYR A 240 -19.51 -15.13 -1.60
C TYR A 240 -20.07 -16.51 -1.22
N ASN A 241 -19.95 -17.46 -2.12
CA ASN A 241 -20.44 -18.83 -1.95
C ASN A 241 -19.35 -19.79 -1.47
#